data_edaf65e94a26256b657c7458abdb60fb
#
_entry.id   edaf65e94a26256b657c7458abdb60fb
#
_cell.length_a   1.000
_cell.length_b   1.000
_cell.length_c   1.000
_cell.angle_alpha   90.00
_cell.angle_beta   90.00
_cell.angle_gamma   90.00
#
_symmetry.space_group_name_H-M   'P 1'
#
loop_
_entity.id
_entity.type
_entity.pdbx_description
1 polymer ?
#
loop_
_entity_poly.entity_id
_entity_poly.type
_entity_poly.pdbx_seq_one_letter_code
_entity_poly.pdbx_strand_id
1 'polypeptide(L)'
;MSSTVGTISRGIKAPIIKTGDDLVKIAVDSLLSAAADPDTGFKIQDRDVFALTEAVVGRAQGNYATVDQIATDVRRKTGGGTVGLIFPILSRNRFSLLLKGIAKGVDKLIIMLSYPSDEVGNHLMSLDALDEKGVNPYTDVFTEKEVYDTFGEIKHPFTGMDYVALYKKMGGDNTEIILANRPQEILKYTDTVINADIHTRFRTKRILLENGAKTVISLHDILNESVDGSGYNSDYGILGSNLATDDSVKLFPRDCQPLVEDIQKALYEKTGKKVEVMVYGDGAFKDPVGKIWELADPVVSPGYTSGLEGTPSELKLKYLADNAIGNLSGEEAKKAIKDMIKAKPTNLVASQASQGTTPRRLTDLIGSLCDLTSGSGDKGTPFIFIQNYFTNYAND
;
A
#
# COMPACT_ATOMS: atom_id res chain seq x y z
N MET A 1 33.96 14.91 -15.18
CA MET A 1 34.26 13.92 -14.13
C MET A 1 32.97 13.13 -13.90
N SER A 2 33.05 11.82 -13.97
CA SER A 2 31.96 10.95 -13.62
C SER A 2 31.56 11.20 -12.16
N SER A 3 30.24 11.28 -11.90
CA SER A 3 29.77 11.39 -10.51
C SER A 3 30.09 10.10 -9.75
N THR A 4 30.75 10.21 -8.61
CA THR A 4 30.97 9.07 -7.72
C THR A 4 29.74 8.79 -6.84
N VAL A 5 28.71 9.65 -6.93
CA VAL A 5 27.47 9.53 -6.17
C VAL A 5 26.37 9.03 -7.12
N GLY A 6 25.76 7.91 -6.77
CA GLY A 6 24.61 7.33 -7.47
C GLY A 6 23.31 8.01 -7.12
N THR A 7 22.27 7.21 -6.87
CA THR A 7 20.94 7.70 -6.52
C THR A 7 20.96 8.53 -5.23
N ILE A 8 20.31 9.69 -5.29
CA ILE A 8 20.12 10.58 -4.13
C ILE A 8 18.62 10.77 -3.92
N SER A 9 18.13 10.52 -2.72
CA SER A 9 16.73 10.76 -2.32
C SER A 9 16.66 11.85 -1.26
N ARG A 10 15.77 12.83 -1.46
CA ARG A 10 15.58 13.99 -0.59
C ARG A 10 14.12 14.17 -0.22
N GLY A 11 13.85 14.33 1.08
CA GLY A 11 12.56 14.83 1.56
C GLY A 11 12.45 16.34 1.34
N ILE A 12 11.40 16.76 0.65
CA ILE A 12 11.10 18.18 0.39
C ILE A 12 9.99 18.62 1.35
N LYS A 13 10.26 19.66 2.12
CA LYS A 13 9.29 20.26 3.04
C LYS A 13 8.15 20.95 2.29
N ALA A 14 6.96 20.87 2.84
CA ALA A 14 5.77 21.53 2.32
C ALA A 14 5.08 22.36 3.41
N PRO A 15 4.27 23.37 3.04
CA PRO A 15 3.34 23.97 3.97
C PRO A 15 2.30 22.94 4.43
N ILE A 16 1.53 23.27 5.48
CA ILE A 16 0.40 22.44 5.91
C ILE A 16 -0.68 22.49 4.84
N ILE A 17 -0.88 21.37 4.14
CA ILE A 17 -1.85 21.21 3.08
C ILE A 17 -3.25 21.07 3.68
N LYS A 18 -4.23 21.78 3.11
CA LYS A 18 -5.64 21.79 3.51
C LYS A 18 -6.53 21.37 2.35
N THR A 19 -7.75 21.00 2.67
CA THR A 19 -8.80 20.74 1.67
C THR A 19 -9.01 21.98 0.79
N GLY A 20 -8.99 21.76 -0.53
CA GLY A 20 -9.16 22.80 -1.54
C GLY A 20 -7.89 23.54 -1.94
N ASP A 21 -6.74 23.23 -1.35
CA ASP A 21 -5.46 23.81 -1.76
C ASP A 21 -5.08 23.36 -3.18
N ASP A 22 -4.46 24.28 -3.93
CA ASP A 22 -3.85 23.99 -5.23
C ASP A 22 -2.56 23.18 -5.05
N LEU A 23 -2.72 21.87 -5.07
CA LEU A 23 -1.61 20.95 -4.83
C LEU A 23 -0.55 20.98 -5.94
N VAL A 24 -0.93 21.25 -7.18
CA VAL A 24 0.03 21.39 -8.29
C VAL A 24 0.96 22.56 -8.01
N LYS A 25 0.39 23.72 -7.67
CA LYS A 25 1.17 24.90 -7.34
C LYS A 25 2.06 24.69 -6.13
N ILE A 26 1.52 24.13 -5.04
CA ILE A 26 2.27 23.90 -3.80
C ILE A 26 3.43 22.93 -4.03
N ALA A 27 3.22 21.83 -4.75
CA ALA A 27 4.24 20.85 -5.03
C ALA A 27 5.38 21.44 -5.87
N VAL A 28 5.04 22.13 -6.95
CA VAL A 28 6.02 22.77 -7.83
C VAL A 28 6.82 23.86 -7.11
N ASP A 29 6.16 24.76 -6.39
CA ASP A 29 6.82 25.84 -5.66
C ASP A 29 7.73 25.29 -4.55
N SER A 30 7.31 24.24 -3.83
CA SER A 30 8.13 23.57 -2.80
C SER A 30 9.41 22.97 -3.40
N LEU A 31 9.31 22.27 -4.54
CA LEU A 31 10.47 21.68 -5.20
C LEU A 31 11.42 22.77 -5.70
N LEU A 32 10.91 23.81 -6.34
CA LEU A 32 11.73 24.90 -6.87
C LEU A 32 12.43 25.68 -5.75
N SER A 33 11.74 25.91 -4.64
CA SER A 33 12.33 26.54 -3.45
C SER A 33 13.46 25.69 -2.87
N ALA A 34 13.26 24.38 -2.76
CA ALA A 34 14.30 23.47 -2.28
C ALA A 34 15.49 23.38 -3.24
N ALA A 35 15.24 23.42 -4.55
CA ALA A 35 16.31 23.42 -5.55
C ALA A 35 17.15 24.72 -5.51
N ALA A 36 16.53 25.85 -5.16
CA ALA A 36 17.17 27.16 -5.06
C ALA A 36 17.78 27.45 -3.69
N ASP A 37 17.67 26.56 -2.71
CA ASP A 37 18.21 26.74 -1.38
C ASP A 37 19.73 26.97 -1.43
N PRO A 38 20.27 28.02 -0.76
CA PRO A 38 21.68 28.39 -0.89
C PRO A 38 22.65 27.34 -0.32
N ASP A 39 22.24 26.56 0.69
CA ASP A 39 23.10 25.63 1.41
C ASP A 39 22.94 24.19 0.91
N THR A 40 21.72 23.80 0.56
CA THR A 40 21.35 22.42 0.23
C THR A 40 20.75 22.25 -1.16
N GLY A 41 20.74 23.31 -1.95
CA GLY A 41 20.14 23.35 -3.29
C GLY A 41 20.79 22.37 -4.28
N PHE A 42 20.07 22.09 -5.35
CA PHE A 42 20.45 21.12 -6.36
C PHE A 42 19.93 21.52 -7.73
N LYS A 43 20.53 20.94 -8.78
CA LYS A 43 20.08 21.17 -10.17
C LYS A 43 19.10 20.08 -10.57
N ILE A 44 17.90 20.47 -10.94
CA ILE A 44 16.89 19.57 -11.51
C ILE A 44 17.36 19.12 -12.92
N GLN A 45 17.25 17.83 -13.19
CA GLN A 45 17.67 17.20 -14.45
C GLN A 45 16.52 16.43 -15.10
N ASP A 46 16.68 16.13 -16.38
CA ASP A 46 15.75 15.25 -17.08
C ASP A 46 15.77 13.85 -16.44
N ARG A 47 14.60 13.25 -16.29
CA ARG A 47 14.38 11.96 -15.65
C ARG A 47 14.69 11.90 -14.14
N ASP A 48 14.90 13.02 -13.47
CA ASP A 48 14.73 13.04 -12.01
C ASP A 48 13.29 12.67 -11.66
N VAL A 49 13.05 12.14 -10.47
CA VAL A 49 11.72 11.73 -10.02
C VAL A 49 11.24 12.63 -8.89
N PHE A 50 10.02 13.13 -9.02
CA PHE A 50 9.33 13.87 -7.97
C PHE A 50 8.09 13.11 -7.54
N ALA A 51 7.99 12.79 -6.27
CA ALA A 51 6.93 11.96 -5.72
C ALA A 51 6.16 12.66 -4.60
N LEU A 52 4.85 12.43 -4.56
CA LEU A 52 3.94 12.96 -3.56
C LEU A 52 3.31 11.79 -2.79
N THR A 53 3.23 11.89 -1.46
CA THR A 53 2.49 10.87 -0.70
C THR A 53 0.97 10.95 -0.97
N GLU A 54 0.32 9.79 -1.07
CA GLU A 54 -1.13 9.70 -1.25
C GLU A 54 -1.91 10.51 -0.20
N ALA A 55 -1.34 10.58 1.00
CA ALA A 55 -1.96 11.25 2.14
C ALA A 55 -2.23 12.73 1.90
N VAL A 56 -1.30 13.48 1.29
CA VAL A 56 -1.52 14.88 0.99
C VAL A 56 -2.45 15.09 -0.20
N VAL A 57 -2.47 14.16 -1.15
CA VAL A 57 -3.39 14.21 -2.29
C VAL A 57 -4.83 14.04 -1.79
N GLY A 58 -5.12 12.99 -1.03
CA GLY A 58 -6.45 12.78 -0.44
C GLY A 58 -6.89 13.94 0.46
N ARG A 59 -5.93 14.56 1.20
CA ARG A 59 -6.21 15.73 2.04
C ARG A 59 -6.57 16.97 1.22
N ALA A 60 -5.83 17.28 0.18
CA ALA A 60 -6.11 18.41 -0.70
C ALA A 60 -7.47 18.25 -1.39
N GLN A 61 -7.82 17.03 -1.77
CA GLN A 61 -9.11 16.69 -2.34
C GLN A 61 -10.28 16.77 -1.34
N GLY A 62 -10.01 16.84 -0.02
CA GLY A 62 -11.05 16.70 0.99
C GLY A 62 -11.74 15.35 0.95
N ASN A 63 -11.01 14.28 0.59
CA ASN A 63 -11.58 12.97 0.37
C ASN A 63 -11.76 12.20 1.67
N TYR A 64 -12.77 12.60 2.46
CA TYR A 64 -13.08 12.05 3.77
C TYR A 64 -14.47 11.45 3.83
N ALA A 65 -14.66 10.49 4.71
CA ALA A 65 -15.96 9.93 5.04
C ALA A 65 -16.11 9.70 6.54
N THR A 66 -17.30 9.90 7.07
CA THR A 66 -17.64 9.61 8.46
C THR A 66 -18.07 8.15 8.65
N VAL A 67 -18.02 7.67 9.88
CA VAL A 67 -18.58 6.38 10.29
C VAL A 67 -20.05 6.24 9.86
N ASP A 68 -20.83 7.33 9.94
CA ASP A 68 -22.25 7.31 9.59
C ASP A 68 -22.48 7.18 8.08
N GLN A 69 -21.66 7.85 7.26
CA GLN A 69 -21.72 7.72 5.80
C GLN A 69 -21.33 6.31 5.35
N ILE A 70 -20.34 5.69 5.99
CA ILE A 70 -20.00 4.28 5.75
C ILE A 70 -21.18 3.38 6.13
N ALA A 71 -21.78 3.59 7.30
CA ALA A 71 -22.93 2.82 7.76
C ALA A 71 -24.15 2.93 6.82
N THR A 72 -24.43 4.13 6.32
CA THR A 72 -25.51 4.37 5.35
C THR A 72 -25.28 3.56 4.08
N ASP A 73 -24.08 3.60 3.52
CA ASP A 73 -23.78 2.89 2.28
C ASP A 73 -23.77 1.36 2.48
N VAL A 74 -23.22 0.88 3.60
CA VAL A 74 -23.26 -0.55 3.96
C VAL A 74 -24.71 -1.03 4.06
N ARG A 75 -25.58 -0.33 4.78
CA ARG A 75 -27.01 -0.69 4.91
C ARG A 75 -27.70 -0.70 3.55
N ARG A 76 -27.43 0.28 2.72
CA ARG A 76 -27.98 0.37 1.35
C ARG A 76 -27.60 -0.85 0.50
N LYS A 77 -26.35 -1.28 0.58
CA LYS A 77 -25.77 -2.35 -0.28
C LYS A 77 -26.02 -3.77 0.24
N THR A 78 -26.18 -3.93 1.57
CA THR A 78 -26.38 -5.24 2.20
C THR A 78 -27.83 -5.52 2.60
N GLY A 79 -28.68 -4.50 2.67
CA GLY A 79 -30.03 -4.60 3.23
C GLY A 79 -30.08 -4.55 4.76
N GLY A 80 -28.94 -4.45 5.44
CA GLY A 80 -28.84 -4.29 6.91
C GLY A 80 -28.80 -5.62 7.65
N GLY A 81 -29.68 -6.43 7.74
CA GLY A 81 -29.82 -7.75 8.41
C GLY A 81 -28.57 -8.36 9.08
N THR A 82 -28.44 -9.68 9.03
CA THR A 82 -27.22 -10.37 9.46
C THR A 82 -26.22 -10.39 8.31
N VAL A 83 -25.03 -9.84 8.55
CA VAL A 83 -23.97 -9.72 7.54
C VAL A 83 -22.68 -10.38 8.04
N GLY A 84 -22.04 -11.14 7.18
CA GLY A 84 -20.69 -11.68 7.41
C GLY A 84 -19.62 -10.70 6.93
N LEU A 85 -18.59 -10.49 7.74
CA LEU A 85 -17.40 -9.74 7.36
C LEU A 85 -16.22 -10.69 7.40
N ILE A 86 -15.58 -10.93 6.25
CA ILE A 86 -14.52 -11.94 6.20
C ILE A 86 -13.15 -11.35 5.86
N PHE A 87 -12.15 -11.90 6.52
CA PHE A 87 -10.73 -11.68 6.28
C PHE A 87 -10.28 -10.20 6.34
N PRO A 88 -10.75 -9.43 7.33
CA PRO A 88 -10.20 -8.11 7.55
C PRO A 88 -8.73 -8.21 8.00
N ILE A 89 -7.91 -7.26 7.58
CA ILE A 89 -6.56 -7.12 8.11
C ILE A 89 -6.62 -6.72 9.59
N LEU A 90 -5.65 -7.20 10.37
CA LEU A 90 -5.54 -6.90 11.79
C LEU A 90 -4.83 -5.56 12.00
N SER A 91 -5.59 -4.48 11.95
CA SER A 91 -5.04 -3.12 12.05
C SER A 91 -5.90 -2.20 12.91
N ARG A 92 -5.27 -1.60 13.93
CA ARG A 92 -5.90 -0.62 14.81
C ARG A 92 -6.10 0.76 14.15
N ASN A 93 -5.28 1.10 13.16
CA ASN A 93 -5.27 2.44 12.56
C ASN A 93 -6.01 2.51 11.21
N ARG A 94 -6.17 1.37 10.54
CA ARG A 94 -6.76 1.32 9.21
C ARG A 94 -8.14 0.69 9.19
N PHE A 95 -8.28 -0.48 9.81
CA PHE A 95 -9.52 -1.23 9.72
C PHE A 95 -10.49 -0.98 10.88
N SER A 96 -10.02 -0.65 12.08
CA SER A 96 -10.88 -0.52 13.25
C SER A 96 -12.03 0.49 13.09
N LEU A 97 -11.77 1.64 12.43
CA LEU A 97 -12.80 2.64 12.19
C LEU A 97 -13.75 2.25 11.06
N LEU A 98 -13.23 1.58 10.03
CA LEU A 98 -14.08 0.98 8.99
C LEU A 98 -15.01 -0.05 9.59
N LEU A 99 -14.51 -0.88 10.50
CA LEU A 99 -15.31 -1.86 11.23
C LEU A 99 -16.45 -1.21 12.03
N LYS A 100 -16.19 -0.09 12.70
CA LYS A 100 -17.22 0.67 13.43
C LYS A 100 -18.36 1.12 12.49
N GLY A 101 -18.01 1.62 11.29
CA GLY A 101 -18.96 2.01 10.25
C GLY A 101 -19.75 0.81 9.70
N ILE A 102 -19.08 -0.29 9.40
CA ILE A 102 -19.72 -1.52 8.91
C ILE A 102 -20.69 -2.07 9.96
N ALA A 103 -20.26 -2.21 11.22
CA ALA A 103 -21.09 -2.73 12.30
C ALA A 103 -22.34 -1.87 12.55
N LYS A 104 -22.20 -0.54 12.47
CA LYS A 104 -23.33 0.39 12.60
C LYS A 104 -24.35 0.27 11.45
N GLY A 105 -23.89 -0.16 10.27
CA GLY A 105 -24.73 -0.32 9.09
C GLY A 105 -25.59 -1.59 9.07
N VAL A 106 -25.41 -2.54 10.02
CA VAL A 106 -26.05 -3.84 10.01
C VAL A 106 -26.71 -4.16 11.35
N ASP A 107 -27.69 -5.08 11.35
CA ASP A 107 -28.39 -5.45 12.57
C ASP A 107 -27.58 -6.48 13.38
N LYS A 108 -26.86 -7.38 12.70
CA LYS A 108 -25.91 -8.33 13.29
C LYS A 108 -24.71 -8.52 12.39
N LEU A 109 -23.51 -8.52 12.98
CA LEU A 109 -22.25 -8.69 12.27
C LEU A 109 -21.56 -9.99 12.72
N ILE A 110 -21.20 -10.85 11.78
CA ILE A 110 -20.34 -12.02 12.04
C ILE A 110 -18.98 -11.75 11.42
N ILE A 111 -17.97 -11.52 12.25
CA ILE A 111 -16.60 -11.30 11.78
C ILE A 111 -15.87 -12.62 11.71
N MET A 112 -15.38 -12.98 10.55
CA MET A 112 -14.52 -14.14 10.36
C MET A 112 -13.08 -13.70 10.13
N LEU A 113 -12.23 -13.94 11.12
CA LEU A 113 -10.80 -13.67 11.05
C LEU A 113 -10.06 -14.87 10.49
N SER A 114 -9.06 -14.63 9.67
CA SER A 114 -8.08 -15.65 9.29
C SER A 114 -7.08 -15.88 10.44
N TYR A 115 -6.56 -17.10 10.53
CA TYR A 115 -5.57 -17.49 11.52
C TYR A 115 -4.56 -18.49 10.91
N PRO A 116 -3.35 -18.60 11.39
CA PRO A 116 -2.76 -17.90 12.56
C PRO A 116 -2.49 -16.42 12.31
N SER A 117 -2.61 -15.94 11.06
CA SER A 117 -2.37 -14.55 10.67
C SER A 117 -3.34 -14.07 9.61
N ASP A 118 -3.44 -12.76 9.46
CA ASP A 118 -4.08 -12.16 8.29
C ASP A 118 -3.22 -12.32 7.01
N GLU A 119 -3.73 -11.83 5.88
CA GLU A 119 -3.07 -11.95 4.57
C GLU A 119 -1.74 -11.18 4.46
N VAL A 120 -1.50 -10.21 5.33
CA VAL A 120 -0.28 -9.41 5.35
C VAL A 120 0.70 -9.85 6.44
N GLY A 121 0.36 -10.90 7.19
CA GLY A 121 1.24 -11.55 8.15
C GLY A 121 1.14 -11.03 9.58
N ASN A 122 0.07 -10.29 9.94
CA ASN A 122 -0.20 -9.98 11.35
C ASN A 122 -0.74 -11.21 12.05
N HIS A 123 0.00 -11.72 13.02
CA HIS A 123 -0.33 -12.96 13.72
C HIS A 123 -1.30 -12.74 14.90
N LEU A 124 -2.33 -13.57 15.00
CA LEU A 124 -3.13 -13.75 16.20
C LEU A 124 -2.43 -14.71 17.19
N MET A 125 -1.82 -15.76 16.67
CA MET A 125 -1.07 -16.76 17.42
C MET A 125 0.12 -17.27 16.59
N SER A 126 1.08 -17.94 17.23
CA SER A 126 2.23 -18.54 16.55
C SER A 126 1.86 -19.84 15.84
N LEU A 127 2.65 -20.25 14.86
CA LEU A 127 2.53 -21.59 14.26
C LEU A 127 2.81 -22.70 15.29
N ASP A 128 3.79 -22.48 16.17
CA ASP A 128 4.11 -23.44 17.25
C ASP A 128 2.90 -23.71 18.15
N ALA A 129 2.09 -22.66 18.43
CA ALA A 129 0.87 -22.82 19.23
C ALA A 129 -0.19 -23.69 18.52
N LEU A 130 -0.29 -23.61 17.19
CA LEU A 130 -1.16 -24.51 16.41
C LEU A 130 -0.67 -25.95 16.51
N ASP A 131 0.65 -26.16 16.32
CA ASP A 131 1.26 -27.49 16.35
C ASP A 131 1.11 -28.14 17.74
N GLU A 132 1.36 -27.42 18.83
CA GLU A 132 1.19 -27.86 20.20
C GLU A 132 -0.25 -28.25 20.53
N LYS A 133 -1.22 -27.59 19.94
CA LYS A 133 -2.65 -27.87 20.15
C LYS A 133 -3.24 -28.85 19.13
N GLY A 134 -2.45 -29.29 18.17
CA GLY A 134 -2.91 -30.19 17.10
C GLY A 134 -3.98 -29.58 16.18
N VAL A 135 -3.95 -28.28 16.01
CA VAL A 135 -4.93 -27.52 15.20
C VAL A 135 -4.57 -27.53 13.73
N ASN A 136 -5.53 -27.88 12.88
CA ASN A 136 -5.40 -27.80 11.44
C ASN A 136 -6.02 -26.51 10.89
N PRO A 137 -5.22 -25.50 10.49
CA PRO A 137 -5.74 -24.21 10.04
C PRO A 137 -6.55 -24.31 8.74
N TYR A 138 -6.47 -25.41 8.00
CA TYR A 138 -7.25 -25.60 6.76
C TYR A 138 -8.68 -26.11 7.01
N THR A 139 -8.95 -26.70 8.19
CA THR A 139 -10.24 -27.33 8.46
C THR A 139 -10.94 -26.82 9.70
N ASP A 140 -10.18 -26.43 10.70
CA ASP A 140 -10.72 -26.13 12.01
C ASP A 140 -11.31 -24.71 12.04
N VAL A 141 -12.41 -24.58 12.76
CA VAL A 141 -13.16 -23.34 12.95
C VAL A 141 -13.34 -23.12 14.42
N PHE A 142 -13.11 -21.90 14.88
CA PHE A 142 -13.23 -21.54 16.30
C PHE A 142 -14.24 -20.40 16.46
N THR A 143 -15.08 -20.50 17.46
CA THR A 143 -15.79 -19.36 18.03
C THR A 143 -14.85 -18.54 18.93
N GLU A 144 -15.20 -17.30 19.24
CA GLU A 144 -14.43 -16.44 20.16
C GLU A 144 -14.07 -17.19 21.47
N LYS A 145 -15.05 -17.87 22.08
CA LYS A 145 -14.85 -18.64 23.30
C LYS A 145 -13.82 -19.78 23.14
N GLU A 146 -13.96 -20.56 22.07
CA GLU A 146 -13.07 -21.70 21.80
C GLU A 146 -11.63 -21.23 21.52
N VAL A 147 -11.42 -20.07 20.93
CA VAL A 147 -10.09 -19.48 20.76
C VAL A 147 -9.40 -19.28 22.11
N TYR A 148 -10.07 -18.64 23.07
CA TYR A 148 -9.49 -18.41 24.40
C TYR A 148 -9.37 -19.68 25.21
N ASP A 149 -10.33 -20.60 25.09
CA ASP A 149 -10.26 -21.91 25.76
C ASP A 149 -9.06 -22.74 25.25
N THR A 150 -8.73 -22.62 23.95
CA THR A 150 -7.67 -23.41 23.31
C THR A 150 -6.29 -22.79 23.48
N PHE A 151 -6.17 -21.47 23.20
CA PHE A 151 -4.89 -20.78 23.12
C PHE A 151 -4.59 -19.88 24.31
N GLY A 152 -5.59 -19.63 25.18
CA GLY A 152 -5.46 -18.68 26.28
C GLY A 152 -5.44 -17.23 25.75
N GLU A 153 -4.60 -16.39 26.35
CA GLU A 153 -4.44 -15.02 25.95
C GLU A 153 -3.68 -14.95 24.60
N ILE A 154 -4.32 -14.36 23.59
CA ILE A 154 -3.73 -14.16 22.27
C ILE A 154 -3.37 -12.68 22.09
N LYS A 155 -2.07 -12.42 21.90
CA LYS A 155 -1.56 -11.06 21.70
C LYS A 155 -0.66 -11.02 20.49
N HIS A 156 -0.89 -10.02 19.64
CA HIS A 156 0.02 -9.74 18.54
C HIS A 156 1.43 -9.46 19.07
N PRO A 157 2.47 -10.17 18.60
CA PRO A 157 3.80 -10.17 19.23
C PRO A 157 4.50 -8.81 19.21
N PHE A 158 4.19 -7.96 18.23
CA PHE A 158 4.79 -6.63 18.11
C PHE A 158 3.98 -5.54 18.83
N THR A 159 2.66 -5.54 18.69
CA THR A 159 1.80 -4.46 19.23
C THR A 159 1.26 -4.76 20.64
N GLY A 160 1.34 -6.00 21.11
CA GLY A 160 0.70 -6.45 22.34
C GLY A 160 -0.83 -6.46 22.32
N MET A 161 -1.44 -6.20 21.15
CA MET A 161 -2.89 -6.10 21.01
C MET A 161 -3.54 -7.47 20.87
N ASP A 162 -4.64 -7.67 21.60
CA ASP A 162 -5.60 -8.73 21.31
C ASP A 162 -6.60 -8.20 20.26
N TYR A 163 -6.45 -8.64 19.03
CA TYR A 163 -7.31 -8.19 17.93
C TYR A 163 -8.71 -8.80 17.97
N VAL A 164 -8.89 -9.97 18.57
CA VAL A 164 -10.24 -10.55 18.76
C VAL A 164 -11.03 -9.68 19.72
N ALA A 165 -10.46 -9.36 20.89
CA ALA A 165 -11.08 -8.45 21.85
C ALA A 165 -11.28 -7.04 21.29
N LEU A 166 -10.29 -6.50 20.54
CA LEU A 166 -10.39 -5.19 19.90
C LEU A 166 -11.55 -5.14 18.92
N TYR A 167 -11.65 -6.11 18.01
CA TYR A 167 -12.68 -6.12 16.98
C TYR A 167 -14.07 -6.39 17.56
N LYS A 168 -14.16 -7.22 18.59
CA LYS A 168 -15.41 -7.39 19.36
C LYS A 168 -15.86 -6.06 19.96
N LYS A 169 -14.95 -5.33 20.60
CA LYS A 169 -15.24 -4.02 21.20
C LYS A 169 -15.65 -2.98 20.13
N MET A 170 -14.97 -2.93 18.99
CA MET A 170 -15.26 -1.97 17.92
C MET A 170 -16.57 -2.28 17.20
N GLY A 171 -16.87 -3.55 17.01
CA GLY A 171 -18.10 -4.00 16.40
C GLY A 171 -19.33 -3.84 17.30
N GLY A 172 -19.15 -3.83 18.64
CA GLY A 172 -20.24 -3.67 19.61
C GLY A 172 -21.01 -4.96 19.92
N ASP A 173 -22.12 -4.81 20.61
CA ASP A 173 -22.89 -5.96 21.18
C ASP A 173 -23.53 -6.86 20.10
N ASN A 174 -23.82 -6.31 18.94
CA ASN A 174 -24.38 -7.06 17.80
C ASN A 174 -23.34 -7.84 16.98
N THR A 175 -22.08 -7.93 17.44
CA THR A 175 -21.00 -8.57 16.72
C THR A 175 -20.62 -9.90 17.35
N GLU A 176 -20.44 -10.92 16.52
CA GLU A 176 -19.84 -12.21 16.87
C GLU A 176 -18.54 -12.41 16.09
N ILE A 177 -17.56 -13.12 16.67
CA ILE A 177 -16.28 -13.41 16.05
C ILE A 177 -16.09 -14.91 15.92
N ILE A 178 -15.63 -15.32 14.75
CA ILE A 178 -15.18 -16.68 14.45
C ILE A 178 -13.80 -16.63 13.78
N LEU A 179 -13.04 -17.69 13.90
CA LEU A 179 -11.77 -17.89 13.18
C LEU A 179 -11.92 -19.05 12.20
N ALA A 180 -11.63 -18.80 10.93
CA ALA A 180 -11.63 -19.80 9.89
C ALA A 180 -10.84 -19.31 8.67
N ASN A 181 -10.30 -20.24 7.86
CA ASN A 181 -9.52 -19.90 6.67
C ASN A 181 -10.21 -20.25 5.33
N ARG A 182 -11.38 -20.86 5.39
CA ARG A 182 -12.19 -21.16 4.20
C ARG A 182 -13.32 -20.13 4.08
N PRO A 183 -13.39 -19.35 2.99
CA PRO A 183 -14.40 -18.29 2.85
C PRO A 183 -15.84 -18.78 3.05
N GLN A 184 -16.15 -20.00 2.60
CA GLN A 184 -17.51 -20.56 2.66
C GLN A 184 -17.98 -20.89 4.07
N GLU A 185 -17.11 -20.89 5.10
CA GLU A 185 -17.53 -21.15 6.49
C GLU A 185 -18.49 -20.06 7.00
N ILE A 186 -18.37 -18.83 6.51
CA ILE A 186 -19.28 -17.73 6.86
C ILE A 186 -20.73 -18.00 6.43
N LEU A 187 -20.93 -18.80 5.37
CA LEU A 187 -22.25 -19.10 4.83
C LEU A 187 -23.12 -19.97 5.76
N LYS A 188 -22.54 -20.53 6.81
CA LYS A 188 -23.29 -21.18 7.89
C LYS A 188 -24.07 -20.18 8.75
N TYR A 189 -23.73 -18.89 8.67
CA TYR A 189 -24.29 -17.83 9.50
C TYR A 189 -25.16 -16.86 8.67
N THR A 190 -24.74 -16.57 7.44
CA THR A 190 -25.45 -15.62 6.55
C THR A 190 -25.03 -15.82 5.09
N ASP A 191 -25.93 -15.45 4.16
CA ASP A 191 -25.64 -15.45 2.71
C ASP A 191 -25.31 -14.05 2.16
N THR A 192 -25.22 -13.05 3.03
CA THR A 192 -24.82 -11.67 2.73
C THR A 192 -23.46 -11.38 3.35
N VAL A 193 -22.47 -11.13 2.51
CA VAL A 193 -21.06 -11.07 2.93
C VAL A 193 -20.38 -9.81 2.45
N ILE A 194 -19.65 -9.15 3.37
CA ILE A 194 -18.65 -8.13 3.05
C ILE A 194 -17.29 -8.82 3.07
N ASN A 195 -16.65 -8.83 1.91
CA ASN A 195 -15.31 -9.37 1.73
C ASN A 195 -14.27 -8.28 1.96
N ALA A 196 -13.52 -8.37 3.05
CA ALA A 196 -12.46 -7.43 3.40
C ALA A 196 -11.05 -7.91 3.01
N ASP A 197 -10.93 -9.05 2.33
CA ASP A 197 -9.70 -9.51 1.70
C ASP A 197 -9.22 -8.47 0.65
N ILE A 198 -7.95 -8.13 0.68
CA ILE A 198 -7.37 -7.09 -0.17
C ILE A 198 -6.84 -7.70 -1.47
N HIS A 199 -5.91 -8.65 -1.36
CA HIS A 199 -5.14 -9.15 -2.50
C HIS A 199 -5.87 -10.23 -3.28
N THR A 200 -6.61 -11.12 -2.59
CA THR A 200 -7.32 -12.22 -3.23
C THR A 200 -8.84 -12.00 -3.30
N ARG A 201 -9.31 -10.77 -3.09
CA ARG A 201 -10.73 -10.41 -3.01
C ARG A 201 -11.61 -10.92 -4.15
N PHE A 202 -11.10 -10.92 -5.37
CA PHE A 202 -11.87 -11.42 -6.52
C PHE A 202 -12.04 -12.95 -6.49
N ARG A 203 -10.99 -13.68 -6.06
CA ARG A 203 -11.05 -15.13 -5.84
C ARG A 203 -12.01 -15.46 -4.70
N THR A 204 -11.90 -14.75 -3.59
CA THR A 204 -12.74 -14.95 -2.41
C THR A 204 -14.21 -14.68 -2.74
N LYS A 205 -14.52 -13.57 -3.44
CA LYS A 205 -15.87 -13.26 -3.94
C LYS A 205 -16.44 -14.38 -4.83
N ARG A 206 -15.66 -14.90 -5.77
CA ARG A 206 -16.06 -16.01 -6.63
C ARG A 206 -16.37 -17.27 -5.82
N ILE A 207 -15.52 -17.65 -4.86
CA ILE A 207 -15.76 -18.83 -4.01
C ILE A 207 -17.07 -18.69 -3.23
N LEU A 208 -17.33 -17.52 -2.63
CA LEU A 208 -18.57 -17.30 -1.89
C LEU A 208 -19.80 -17.45 -2.78
N LEU A 209 -19.81 -16.84 -3.97
CA LEU A 209 -20.92 -16.92 -4.91
C LEU A 209 -21.15 -18.36 -5.41
N GLU A 210 -20.09 -19.10 -5.72
CA GLU A 210 -20.15 -20.51 -6.14
C GLU A 210 -20.70 -21.44 -5.03
N ASN A 211 -20.58 -21.03 -3.75
CA ASN A 211 -21.07 -21.78 -2.59
C ASN A 211 -22.40 -21.26 -2.03
N GLY A 212 -23.10 -20.37 -2.74
CA GLY A 212 -24.48 -20.00 -2.42
C GLY A 212 -24.67 -18.67 -1.68
N ALA A 213 -23.65 -17.81 -1.60
CA ALA A 213 -23.83 -16.44 -1.16
C ALA A 213 -24.78 -15.70 -2.12
N LYS A 214 -25.74 -14.96 -1.58
CA LYS A 214 -26.68 -14.14 -2.37
C LYS A 214 -26.12 -12.75 -2.67
N THR A 215 -25.47 -12.15 -1.69
CA THR A 215 -24.87 -10.83 -1.81
C THR A 215 -23.43 -10.88 -1.34
N VAL A 216 -22.50 -10.50 -2.21
CA VAL A 216 -21.09 -10.35 -1.87
C VAL A 216 -20.60 -9.00 -2.36
N ILE A 217 -20.32 -8.10 -1.44
CA ILE A 217 -19.62 -6.83 -1.70
C ILE A 217 -18.23 -6.88 -1.11
N SER A 218 -17.32 -6.09 -1.65
CA SER A 218 -15.96 -5.95 -1.12
C SER A 218 -15.74 -4.52 -0.62
N LEU A 219 -14.64 -4.26 0.07
CA LEU A 219 -14.35 -2.91 0.58
C LEU A 219 -14.31 -1.85 -0.53
N HIS A 220 -13.90 -2.23 -1.74
CA HIS A 220 -13.90 -1.32 -2.89
C HIS A 220 -15.31 -1.00 -3.43
N ASP A 221 -16.31 -1.77 -3.05
CA ASP A 221 -17.72 -1.49 -3.40
C ASP A 221 -18.36 -0.47 -2.45
N ILE A 222 -17.81 -0.24 -1.24
CA ILE A 222 -18.34 0.69 -0.23
C ILE A 222 -17.75 2.07 -0.48
N LEU A 223 -18.58 3.12 -0.56
CA LEU A 223 -18.21 4.49 -0.94
C LEU A 223 -17.42 4.56 -2.27
N ASN A 224 -17.81 3.74 -3.24
CA ASN A 224 -17.33 3.89 -4.62
C ASN A 224 -18.03 5.04 -5.38
N GLU A 225 -19.00 5.64 -4.75
CA GLU A 225 -19.66 6.91 -5.10
C GLU A 225 -19.92 7.71 -3.83
N SER A 226 -20.18 9.03 -3.96
CA SER A 226 -20.47 9.89 -2.80
C SER A 226 -21.82 9.53 -2.18
N VAL A 227 -21.84 9.40 -0.87
CA VAL A 227 -23.05 9.14 -0.06
C VAL A 227 -23.18 10.24 0.98
N ASP A 228 -24.31 10.94 0.98
CA ASP A 228 -24.59 12.06 1.91
C ASP A 228 -23.43 13.10 1.96
N GLY A 229 -22.86 13.41 0.78
CA GLY A 229 -21.78 14.37 0.66
C GLY A 229 -20.40 13.85 1.11
N SER A 230 -20.25 12.53 1.30
CA SER A 230 -18.94 11.93 1.59
C SER A 230 -17.94 12.12 0.46
N GLY A 231 -16.66 12.00 0.77
CA GLY A 231 -15.66 11.59 -0.20
C GLY A 231 -15.99 10.19 -0.76
N TYR A 232 -15.29 9.81 -1.82
CA TYR A 232 -15.43 8.49 -2.45
C TYR A 232 -14.18 8.14 -3.25
N ASN A 233 -14.08 6.88 -3.65
CA ASN A 233 -13.12 6.45 -4.67
C ASN A 233 -13.80 5.38 -5.54
N SER A 234 -13.97 5.64 -6.84
CA SER A 234 -14.67 4.76 -7.78
C SER A 234 -14.05 3.38 -7.94
N ASP A 235 -12.72 3.27 -7.76
CA ASP A 235 -11.97 2.04 -7.98
C ASP A 235 -11.72 1.28 -6.68
N TYR A 236 -11.53 2.00 -5.57
CA TYR A 236 -11.07 1.43 -4.30
C TYR A 236 -12.06 1.61 -3.14
N GLY A 237 -13.10 2.43 -3.29
CA GLY A 237 -14.08 2.65 -2.22
C GLY A 237 -13.40 3.05 -0.90
N ILE A 238 -13.66 2.25 0.15
CA ILE A 238 -13.00 2.42 1.47
C ILE A 238 -11.68 1.65 1.59
N LEU A 239 -11.27 0.89 0.57
CA LEU A 239 -9.99 0.19 0.56
C LEU A 239 -8.84 1.21 0.52
N GLY A 240 -7.78 0.99 1.32
CA GLY A 240 -6.66 1.92 1.41
C GLY A 240 -6.93 3.18 2.24
N SER A 241 -8.04 3.27 2.96
CA SER A 241 -8.36 4.41 3.82
C SER A 241 -7.56 4.40 5.13
N ASN A 242 -7.38 5.58 5.69
CA ASN A 242 -6.65 5.79 6.94
C ASN A 242 -7.51 6.57 7.95
N LEU A 243 -7.23 6.34 9.25
CA LEU A 243 -7.81 7.14 10.32
C LEU A 243 -7.50 8.63 10.10
N ALA A 244 -8.52 9.48 10.18
CA ALA A 244 -8.39 10.92 10.12
C ALA A 244 -8.73 11.58 11.47
N THR A 245 -9.87 11.19 12.05
CA THR A 245 -10.33 11.60 13.38
C THR A 245 -10.99 10.40 14.06
N ASP A 246 -11.51 10.56 15.28
CA ASP A 246 -12.21 9.49 16.00
C ASP A 246 -13.50 8.99 15.30
N ASP A 247 -14.02 9.77 14.35
CA ASP A 247 -15.27 9.48 13.65
C ASP A 247 -15.18 9.57 12.12
N SER A 248 -13.98 9.81 11.56
CA SER A 248 -13.81 9.92 10.11
C SER A 248 -12.54 9.27 9.59
N VAL A 249 -12.61 8.79 8.38
CA VAL A 249 -11.48 8.25 7.63
C VAL A 249 -11.14 9.16 6.46
N LYS A 250 -9.87 9.23 6.12
CA LYS A 250 -9.39 9.75 4.84
C LYS A 250 -9.38 8.58 3.86
N LEU A 251 -10.09 8.74 2.75
CA LEU A 251 -10.14 7.75 1.68
C LEU A 251 -8.89 7.84 0.80
N PHE A 252 -8.62 6.75 0.09
CA PHE A 252 -7.56 6.70 -0.91
C PHE A 252 -7.80 7.77 -1.99
N PRO A 253 -6.79 8.52 -2.44
CA PRO A 253 -6.98 9.63 -3.38
C PRO A 253 -7.49 9.13 -4.74
N ARG A 254 -8.31 9.94 -5.39
CA ARG A 254 -8.77 9.75 -6.77
C ARG A 254 -8.04 10.70 -7.71
N ASP A 255 -8.19 10.49 -9.01
CA ASP A 255 -7.68 11.39 -10.04
C ASP A 255 -6.17 11.69 -9.95
N CYS A 256 -5.40 10.68 -9.50
CA CYS A 256 -3.95 10.84 -9.33
C CYS A 256 -3.22 10.95 -10.66
N GLN A 257 -3.72 10.34 -11.74
CA GLN A 257 -3.06 10.38 -13.04
C GLN A 257 -3.06 11.79 -13.65
N PRO A 258 -4.20 12.51 -13.75
CA PRO A 258 -4.18 13.92 -14.19
C PRO A 258 -3.28 14.81 -13.32
N LEU A 259 -3.29 14.60 -11.99
CA LEU A 259 -2.46 15.39 -11.07
C LEU A 259 -0.96 15.28 -11.39
N VAL A 260 -0.45 14.06 -11.61
CA VAL A 260 0.99 13.88 -11.90
C VAL A 260 1.38 14.45 -13.26
N GLU A 261 0.49 14.38 -14.24
CA GLU A 261 0.70 14.96 -15.57
C GLU A 261 0.72 16.49 -15.50
N ASP A 262 -0.19 17.11 -14.74
CA ASP A 262 -0.23 18.55 -14.53
C ASP A 262 1.04 19.05 -13.79
N ILE A 263 1.50 18.33 -12.77
CA ILE A 263 2.76 18.66 -12.08
C ILE A 263 3.95 18.53 -13.03
N GLN A 264 4.05 17.46 -13.83
CA GLN A 264 5.11 17.29 -14.81
C GLN A 264 5.15 18.45 -15.80
N LYS A 265 3.98 18.82 -16.34
CA LYS A 265 3.84 19.93 -17.26
C LYS A 265 4.29 21.26 -16.64
N ALA A 266 3.82 21.57 -15.43
CA ALA A 266 4.18 22.79 -14.72
C ALA A 266 5.68 22.87 -14.40
N LEU A 267 6.31 21.74 -14.04
CA LEU A 267 7.75 21.66 -13.84
C LEU A 267 8.50 21.88 -15.14
N TYR A 268 8.06 21.27 -16.23
CA TYR A 268 8.68 21.48 -17.55
C TYR A 268 8.61 22.94 -18.00
N GLU A 269 7.47 23.59 -17.84
CA GLU A 269 7.29 25.01 -18.19
C GLU A 269 8.24 25.94 -17.41
N LYS A 270 8.54 25.61 -16.14
CA LYS A 270 9.40 26.44 -15.27
C LYS A 270 10.88 26.12 -15.39
N THR A 271 11.24 24.88 -15.70
CA THR A 271 12.65 24.41 -15.63
C THR A 271 13.22 24.00 -16.98
N GLY A 272 12.39 23.75 -17.99
CA GLY A 272 12.77 23.12 -19.25
C GLY A 272 13.22 21.65 -19.09
N LYS A 273 12.95 21.02 -17.93
CA LYS A 273 13.35 19.66 -17.60
C LYS A 273 12.16 18.72 -17.50
N LYS A 274 12.25 17.56 -18.14
CA LYS A 274 11.25 16.52 -18.05
C LYS A 274 11.51 15.66 -16.79
N VAL A 275 10.91 16.08 -15.69
CA VAL A 275 10.92 15.34 -14.41
C VAL A 275 9.80 14.31 -14.45
N GLU A 276 10.08 13.08 -14.02
CA GLU A 276 9.04 12.09 -13.84
C GLU A 276 8.32 12.32 -12.50
N VAL A 277 7.00 12.15 -12.49
CA VAL A 277 6.18 12.44 -11.31
C VAL A 277 5.33 11.24 -10.93
N MET A 278 5.19 10.98 -9.63
CA MET A 278 4.29 9.93 -9.13
C MET A 278 3.64 10.30 -7.80
N VAL A 279 2.45 9.74 -7.58
CA VAL A 279 1.88 9.64 -6.24
C VAL A 279 2.27 8.28 -5.67
N TYR A 280 2.75 8.23 -4.44
CA TYR A 280 3.11 7.00 -3.76
C TYR A 280 2.30 6.81 -2.48
N GLY A 281 1.94 5.56 -2.21
CA GLY A 281 1.43 5.08 -0.93
C GLY A 281 2.52 4.36 -0.15
N ASP A 282 2.15 3.72 0.94
CA ASP A 282 3.07 2.95 1.76
C ASP A 282 3.67 1.78 0.96
N GLY A 283 4.98 1.68 0.98
CA GLY A 283 5.70 0.55 0.40
C GLY A 283 5.46 -0.73 1.21
N ALA A 284 5.60 -1.88 0.53
CA ALA A 284 5.54 -3.17 1.20
C ALA A 284 6.92 -3.55 1.72
N PHE A 285 7.11 -3.59 3.02
CA PHE A 285 8.27 -4.19 3.66
C PHE A 285 7.85 -5.06 4.84
N LYS A 286 8.67 -6.05 5.13
CA LYS A 286 8.45 -6.94 6.28
C LYS A 286 9.39 -6.56 7.40
N ASP A 287 8.81 -6.18 8.55
CA ASP A 287 9.58 -5.97 9.76
C ASP A 287 10.22 -7.29 10.22
N PRO A 288 11.56 -7.35 10.43
CA PRO A 288 12.23 -8.58 10.77
C PRO A 288 11.97 -9.06 12.20
N VAL A 289 11.57 -8.18 13.11
CA VAL A 289 11.28 -8.49 14.53
C VAL A 289 9.82 -8.83 14.70
N GLY A 290 8.93 -7.93 14.31
CA GLY A 290 7.48 -8.13 14.40
C GLY A 290 6.93 -9.09 13.34
N LYS A 291 7.70 -9.37 12.28
CA LYS A 291 7.32 -10.24 11.17
C LYS A 291 6.00 -9.83 10.48
N ILE A 292 5.67 -8.57 10.56
CA ILE A 292 4.51 -7.98 9.91
C ILE A 292 4.88 -7.37 8.56
N TRP A 293 3.92 -7.33 7.65
CA TRP A 293 4.01 -6.55 6.43
C TRP A 293 3.32 -5.21 6.66
N GLU A 294 4.07 -4.15 6.54
CA GLU A 294 3.50 -2.82 6.43
C GLU A 294 2.95 -2.68 5.01
N LEU A 295 1.68 -3.00 4.85
CA LEU A 295 0.98 -2.90 3.59
C LEU A 295 -0.33 -2.20 3.83
N ALA A 296 -0.44 -1.10 3.20
CA ALA A 296 -1.53 -0.22 3.51
C ALA A 296 -2.46 0.00 2.36
N ASP A 297 -1.92 0.15 1.20
CA ASP A 297 -2.65 0.66 0.06
C ASP A 297 -2.89 -0.44 -0.97
N PRO A 298 -4.02 -0.40 -1.69
CA PRO A 298 -4.32 -1.37 -2.73
C PRO A 298 -3.33 -1.30 -3.91
N VAL A 299 -2.67 -0.15 -4.05
CA VAL A 299 -1.60 0.10 -5.02
C VAL A 299 -0.55 1.02 -4.43
N VAL A 300 0.72 0.75 -4.72
CA VAL A 300 1.85 1.56 -4.22
C VAL A 300 1.94 2.91 -4.95
N SER A 301 1.49 2.98 -6.20
CA SER A 301 1.47 4.21 -7.00
C SER A 301 0.16 4.32 -7.78
N PRO A 302 -0.80 5.12 -7.29
CA PRO A 302 -2.10 5.31 -7.95
C PRO A 302 -2.04 6.24 -9.18
N GLY A 303 -0.93 6.92 -9.40
CA GLY A 303 -0.70 7.75 -10.59
C GLY A 303 0.78 8.00 -10.80
N TYR A 304 1.25 7.93 -12.06
CA TYR A 304 2.64 8.18 -12.41
C TYR A 304 2.79 8.54 -13.89
N THR A 305 3.84 9.29 -14.21
CA THR A 305 4.14 9.67 -15.60
C THR A 305 4.79 8.52 -16.36
N SER A 306 4.64 8.53 -17.68
CA SER A 306 5.01 7.41 -18.56
C SER A 306 6.46 6.95 -18.48
N GLY A 307 7.38 7.82 -18.05
CA GLY A 307 8.80 7.44 -17.88
C GLY A 307 9.08 6.51 -16.70
N LEU A 308 8.07 6.27 -15.84
CA LEU A 308 8.12 5.31 -14.73
C LEU A 308 7.46 3.96 -15.05
N GLU A 309 6.99 3.77 -16.28
CA GLU A 309 6.39 2.50 -16.70
C GLU A 309 7.43 1.39 -16.80
N GLY A 310 7.05 0.18 -16.43
CA GLY A 310 7.83 -1.03 -16.61
C GLY A 310 8.58 -1.51 -15.38
N THR A 311 9.60 -2.32 -15.63
CA THR A 311 10.46 -2.96 -14.62
C THR A 311 11.91 -2.58 -14.85
N PRO A 312 12.77 -2.64 -13.81
CA PRO A 312 14.21 -2.45 -13.98
C PRO A 312 14.79 -3.41 -15.01
N SER A 313 15.57 -2.87 -15.94
CA SER A 313 16.34 -3.65 -16.90
C SER A 313 17.85 -3.45 -16.60
N GLU A 314 18.34 -4.20 -15.63
CA GLU A 314 19.70 -4.03 -15.08
C GLU A 314 20.52 -5.31 -15.22
N LEU A 315 21.77 -5.17 -15.62
CA LEU A 315 22.75 -6.24 -15.57
C LEU A 315 23.38 -6.30 -14.17
N LYS A 316 23.51 -7.49 -13.63
CA LYS A 316 24.15 -7.72 -12.34
C LYS A 316 25.67 -7.64 -12.51
N LEU A 317 26.27 -6.53 -12.12
CA LEU A 317 27.71 -6.28 -12.29
C LEU A 317 28.58 -7.38 -11.67
N LYS A 318 28.20 -7.91 -10.50
CA LYS A 318 28.90 -9.04 -9.89
C LYS A 318 28.90 -10.28 -10.80
N TYR A 319 27.77 -10.61 -11.40
CA TYR A 319 27.69 -11.74 -12.34
C TYR A 319 28.58 -11.53 -13.56
N LEU A 320 28.61 -10.31 -14.10
CA LEU A 320 29.48 -9.98 -15.22
C LEU A 320 30.97 -10.06 -14.81
N ALA A 321 31.33 -9.57 -13.63
CA ALA A 321 32.66 -9.65 -13.10
C ALA A 321 33.16 -11.09 -12.96
N ASP A 322 32.30 -11.96 -12.41
CA ASP A 322 32.68 -13.36 -12.16
C ASP A 322 32.72 -14.22 -13.45
N ASN A 323 31.87 -13.91 -14.45
CA ASN A 323 31.68 -14.79 -15.60
C ASN A 323 32.18 -14.24 -16.94
N ALA A 324 32.13 -12.93 -17.15
CA ALA A 324 32.43 -12.34 -18.45
C ALA A 324 33.78 -11.63 -18.53
N ILE A 325 34.30 -11.14 -17.41
CA ILE A 325 35.51 -10.31 -17.36
C ILE A 325 36.58 -10.83 -16.38
N GLY A 326 36.44 -12.06 -15.89
CA GLY A 326 37.28 -12.61 -14.83
C GLY A 326 38.81 -12.54 -15.09
N ASN A 327 39.22 -12.42 -16.36
CA ASN A 327 40.63 -12.29 -16.78
C ASN A 327 41.04 -10.84 -17.10
N LEU A 328 40.13 -9.87 -17.01
CA LEU A 328 40.37 -8.46 -17.28
C LEU A 328 40.56 -7.69 -15.98
N SER A 329 41.36 -6.62 -16.02
CA SER A 329 41.60 -5.77 -14.86
C SER A 329 41.63 -4.28 -15.24
N GLY A 330 41.49 -3.41 -14.24
CA GLY A 330 41.59 -1.97 -14.42
C GLY A 330 40.65 -1.37 -15.47
N GLU A 331 41.15 -0.55 -16.35
CA GLU A 331 40.37 0.17 -17.36
C GLU A 331 39.79 -0.76 -18.45
N GLU A 332 40.45 -1.89 -18.75
CA GLU A 332 39.92 -2.87 -19.71
C GLU A 332 38.65 -3.54 -19.19
N ALA A 333 38.61 -3.95 -17.94
CA ALA A 333 37.44 -4.50 -17.29
C ALA A 333 36.31 -3.47 -17.23
N LYS A 334 36.62 -2.23 -16.89
CA LYS A 334 35.69 -1.11 -16.84
C LYS A 334 35.04 -0.83 -18.20
N LYS A 335 35.86 -0.81 -19.25
CA LYS A 335 35.42 -0.62 -20.62
C LYS A 335 34.47 -1.75 -21.07
N ALA A 336 34.87 -2.99 -20.82
CA ALA A 336 34.05 -4.17 -21.19
C ALA A 336 32.70 -4.14 -20.50
N ILE A 337 32.64 -3.81 -19.20
CA ILE A 337 31.36 -3.67 -18.48
C ILE A 337 30.50 -2.55 -19.08
N LYS A 338 31.07 -1.39 -19.40
CA LYS A 338 30.36 -0.28 -20.03
C LYS A 338 29.74 -0.69 -21.38
N ASP A 339 30.56 -1.39 -22.19
CA ASP A 339 30.13 -1.87 -23.51
C ASP A 339 28.96 -2.90 -23.37
N MET A 340 29.05 -3.82 -22.43
CA MET A 340 27.98 -4.78 -22.12
C MET A 340 26.69 -4.09 -21.68
N ILE A 341 26.79 -3.07 -20.82
CA ILE A 341 25.61 -2.29 -20.39
C ILE A 341 24.96 -1.56 -21.56
N LYS A 342 25.76 -0.97 -22.45
CA LYS A 342 25.26 -0.28 -23.64
C LYS A 342 24.60 -1.23 -24.66
N ALA A 343 25.14 -2.43 -24.79
CA ALA A 343 24.67 -3.44 -25.73
C ALA A 343 23.54 -4.32 -25.17
N LYS A 344 23.15 -4.15 -23.91
CA LYS A 344 22.12 -4.98 -23.28
C LYS A 344 20.79 -4.90 -24.03
N PRO A 345 20.04 -6.00 -24.15
CA PRO A 345 18.69 -5.96 -24.70
C PRO A 345 17.75 -5.19 -23.79
N THR A 346 16.68 -4.68 -24.35
CA THR A 346 15.63 -3.94 -23.60
C THR A 346 14.88 -4.82 -22.60
N ASN A 347 14.81 -6.13 -22.84
CA ASN A 347 14.17 -7.10 -21.96
C ASN A 347 15.21 -8.13 -21.47
N LEU A 348 15.44 -8.13 -20.16
CA LEU A 348 16.33 -9.05 -19.47
C LEU A 348 15.58 -10.10 -18.64
N VAL A 349 14.27 -10.20 -18.78
CA VAL A 349 13.46 -11.19 -18.05
C VAL A 349 13.97 -12.59 -18.32
N ALA A 350 14.16 -13.37 -17.27
CA ALA A 350 14.74 -14.72 -17.28
C ALA A 350 16.23 -14.82 -17.73
N SER A 351 16.92 -13.69 -17.96
CA SER A 351 18.35 -13.70 -18.26
C SER A 351 19.16 -14.00 -17.00
N GLN A 352 20.17 -14.86 -17.13
CA GLN A 352 21.10 -15.15 -16.03
C GLN A 352 21.90 -13.90 -15.59
N ALA A 353 22.20 -13.02 -16.53
CA ALA A 353 22.90 -11.77 -16.26
C ALA A 353 22.09 -10.76 -15.43
N SER A 354 20.77 -10.96 -15.33
CA SER A 354 19.87 -10.16 -14.47
C SER A 354 19.43 -10.89 -13.20
N GLN A 355 19.90 -12.11 -12.97
CA GLN A 355 19.52 -12.89 -11.78
C GLN A 355 19.80 -12.13 -10.48
N GLY A 356 18.80 -12.14 -9.60
CA GLY A 356 18.86 -11.45 -8.30
C GLY A 356 18.43 -9.97 -8.37
N THR A 357 18.05 -9.43 -9.53
CA THR A 357 17.25 -8.21 -9.60
C THR A 357 15.80 -8.57 -9.28
N THR A 358 15.19 -7.81 -8.39
CA THR A 358 13.79 -8.06 -8.00
C THR A 358 12.87 -7.71 -9.18
N PRO A 359 12.01 -8.62 -9.67
CA PRO A 359 11.10 -8.35 -10.80
C PRO A 359 9.90 -7.52 -10.32
N ARG A 360 10.15 -6.34 -9.76
CA ARG A 360 9.14 -5.38 -9.30
C ARG A 360 9.01 -4.25 -10.30
N ARG A 361 7.86 -3.59 -10.32
CA ARG A 361 7.67 -2.38 -11.11
C ARG A 361 8.59 -1.28 -10.62
N LEU A 362 8.99 -0.39 -11.52
CA LEU A 362 9.77 0.81 -11.16
C LEU A 362 9.04 1.64 -10.10
N THR A 363 7.73 1.80 -10.26
CA THR A 363 6.88 2.52 -9.31
C THR A 363 6.89 1.91 -7.91
N ASP A 364 6.93 0.58 -7.79
CA ASP A 364 6.98 -0.09 -6.48
C ASP A 364 8.33 0.16 -5.77
N LEU A 365 9.43 0.09 -6.53
CA LEU A 365 10.77 0.32 -6.00
C LEU A 365 10.96 1.78 -5.59
N ILE A 366 10.55 2.71 -6.45
CA ILE A 366 10.65 4.15 -6.20
C ILE A 366 9.70 4.55 -5.08
N GLY A 367 8.47 4.02 -5.05
CA GLY A 367 7.51 4.25 -3.97
C GLY A 367 8.05 3.81 -2.61
N SER A 368 8.67 2.63 -2.53
CA SER A 368 9.32 2.15 -1.31
C SER A 368 10.49 3.03 -0.88
N LEU A 369 11.30 3.52 -1.83
CA LEU A 369 12.38 4.47 -1.54
C LEU A 369 11.82 5.80 -1.02
N CYS A 370 10.72 6.27 -1.59
CA CYS A 370 10.03 7.49 -1.14
C CYS A 370 9.52 7.34 0.29
N ASP A 371 8.83 6.25 0.58
CA ASP A 371 8.28 5.97 1.91
C ASP A 371 9.38 5.94 2.99
N LEU A 372 10.48 5.22 2.74
CA LEU A 372 11.62 5.16 3.64
C LEU A 372 12.35 6.51 3.80
N THR A 373 12.28 7.40 2.80
CA THR A 373 12.90 8.73 2.84
C THR A 373 12.04 9.73 3.60
N SER A 374 10.71 9.73 3.36
CA SER A 374 9.81 10.70 3.96
C SER A 374 9.71 10.52 5.47
N GLY A 375 9.62 9.30 5.93
CA GLY A 375 9.19 8.97 7.27
C GLY A 375 7.80 9.56 7.58
N SER A 376 6.99 8.85 8.34
CA SER A 376 5.76 9.42 8.88
C SER A 376 6.09 10.22 10.15
N GLY A 377 5.64 11.46 10.26
CA GLY A 377 5.81 12.22 11.47
C GLY A 377 6.10 13.71 11.25
N ASP A 378 6.88 14.29 12.15
CA ASP A 378 7.12 15.73 12.26
C ASP A 378 8.17 16.30 11.30
N LYS A 379 8.72 15.49 10.40
CA LYS A 379 9.69 15.94 9.37
C LYS A 379 9.09 16.94 8.39
N GLY A 380 7.78 16.84 8.12
CA GLY A 380 7.07 17.76 7.22
C GLY A 380 7.49 17.62 5.75
N THR A 381 7.90 16.44 5.32
CA THR A 381 8.42 16.14 3.99
C THR A 381 7.50 15.21 3.19
N PRO A 382 6.31 15.65 2.79
CA PRO A 382 5.37 14.84 2.03
C PRO A 382 5.75 14.67 0.58
N PHE A 383 6.73 15.41 0.10
CA PHE A 383 7.28 15.33 -1.24
C PHE A 383 8.69 14.76 -1.18
N ILE A 384 9.00 13.92 -2.15
CA ILE A 384 10.32 13.29 -2.27
C ILE A 384 10.89 13.60 -3.65
N PHE A 385 12.14 14.00 -3.68
CA PHE A 385 12.86 14.23 -4.93
C PHE A 385 14.03 13.27 -5.04
N ILE A 386 14.07 12.51 -6.14
CA ILE A 386 15.08 11.48 -6.37
C ILE A 386 15.85 11.81 -7.63
N GLN A 387 17.17 11.90 -7.48
CA GLN A 387 18.09 12.16 -8.58
C GLN A 387 18.92 10.93 -8.94
N ASN A 388 19.32 10.86 -10.20
CA ASN A 388 20.21 9.81 -10.72
C ASN A 388 19.67 8.38 -10.61
N TYR A 389 18.37 8.17 -10.38
CA TYR A 389 17.80 6.82 -10.24
C TYR A 389 18.02 5.97 -11.50
N PHE A 390 17.94 6.59 -12.67
CA PHE A 390 18.08 5.92 -13.97
C PHE A 390 19.51 5.96 -14.53
N THR A 391 20.45 6.55 -13.82
CA THR A 391 21.86 6.49 -14.22
C THR A 391 22.45 5.11 -13.92
N ASN A 392 23.41 4.69 -14.76
CA ASN A 392 24.09 3.42 -14.57
C ASN A 392 25.60 3.58 -14.80
N TYR A 393 26.36 2.53 -14.55
CA TYR A 393 27.81 2.53 -14.64
C TYR A 393 28.37 2.90 -16.04
N ALA A 394 27.55 2.84 -17.09
CA ALA A 394 27.94 3.21 -18.45
C ALA A 394 27.65 4.67 -18.80
N ASN A 395 26.96 5.43 -17.95
CA ASN A 395 26.64 6.84 -18.17
C ASN A 395 27.81 7.80 -17.83
N ASP A 396 28.93 7.27 -17.35
CA ASP A 396 30.11 8.01 -16.98
C ASP A 396 31.00 8.38 -18.19
#